data_94f5eed754586648e57fe60167f3ed43
#
_entry.id   94f5eed754586648e57fe60167f3ed43
#
_cell.length_a   1.000
_cell.length_b   1.000
_cell.length_c   1.000
_cell.angle_alpha   90.00
_cell.angle_beta   90.00
_cell.angle_gamma   90.00
#
_symmetry.space_group_name_H-M   'P 1'
#
loop_
_entity.id
_entity.type
_entity.pdbx_description
1 polymer ?
#
loop_
_entity_poly.entity_id
_entity_poly.type
_entity_poly.pdbx_seq_one_letter_code
_entity_poly.pdbx_strand_id
1 'polypeptide(L)'
;MFDLVETINDAPVIKLIGVGGGGCNAVEHMATSGIEGVEFICANTDAQALSNMSSKTVLHIGQSITKGLGAGANPEIGRQAAMEDRERIEELIAGTNMLFVTAGMGGGTGTGAIPVVAQIARELGVLTVAVVTKPFPFEGNKRMHVATQGIEELRSHVDSLITIPNEKLLSVLGKDVSLLDAFRAANDVLRGAVQGISELITCPGLINVDFADVRTVMSEMGLAMMGSGIGRGDDRAIEAAEMAISSPLLEDIDLAGARGILVNITAGTDMAIGEFDDVGNVVKQFAADDATVVIGTAIDEELDGELRVTVVATGLALPQQQQQRLNVRQVQANANAQYGQRRAVQGGSMAAVVGGTPGYAAPAPAAGPSGYARPAAPAQSGPRYTQPVGAPYESPAGGNMQQQQYDNAASVGSSRKTVQGRAAPASNGQPGDTSEYLDIPAFLRRQAD
;
A
#
# COMPACT_ATOMS: atom_id res chain seq x y z
N MET A 1 29.09 45.62 12.64
CA MET A 1 27.70 45.36 12.27
C MET A 1 27.64 43.85 12.08
N PHE A 2 27.14 43.14 13.08
CA PHE A 2 26.96 41.68 12.97
C PHE A 2 25.58 41.48 12.35
N ASP A 3 25.54 41.04 11.10
CA ASP A 3 24.29 40.54 10.53
C ASP A 3 23.87 39.32 11.36
N LEU A 4 22.72 39.45 12.00
CA LEU A 4 21.99 38.29 12.52
C LEU A 4 21.66 37.41 11.28
N VAL A 5 22.38 36.31 11.15
CA VAL A 5 21.96 35.23 10.29
C VAL A 5 20.62 34.80 10.87
N GLU A 6 19.53 35.17 10.21
CA GLU A 6 18.23 34.55 10.45
C GLU A 6 18.50 33.06 10.29
N THR A 7 18.44 32.33 11.37
CA THR A 7 18.41 30.85 11.34
C THR A 7 17.10 30.48 10.64
N ILE A 8 17.19 30.33 9.34
CA ILE A 8 16.12 29.67 8.55
C ILE A 8 16.11 28.22 9.04
N ASN A 9 15.27 27.96 10.00
CA ASN A 9 14.95 26.60 10.43
C ASN A 9 14.03 25.99 9.37
N ASP A 10 14.58 25.75 8.18
CA ASP A 10 13.89 25.00 7.13
C ASP A 10 13.96 23.51 7.46
N ALA A 11 13.17 23.09 8.46
CA ALA A 11 12.93 21.69 8.67
C ALA A 11 12.31 21.11 7.38
N PRO A 12 12.75 19.94 6.90
CA PRO A 12 12.22 19.35 5.68
C PRO A 12 10.71 19.14 5.78
N VAL A 13 9.98 19.60 4.78
CA VAL A 13 8.51 19.40 4.69
C VAL A 13 8.24 17.98 4.18
N ILE A 14 7.62 17.18 5.04
CA ILE A 14 7.23 15.80 4.74
C ILE A 14 5.72 15.72 4.62
N LYS A 15 5.23 15.16 3.51
CA LYS A 15 3.80 14.92 3.31
C LYS A 15 3.55 13.45 3.05
N LEU A 16 2.38 12.98 3.50
CA LEU A 16 1.87 11.65 3.21
C LEU A 16 0.53 11.78 2.51
N ILE A 17 0.41 11.25 1.30
CA ILE A 17 -0.83 11.19 0.56
C ILE A 17 -1.35 9.75 0.47
N GLY A 18 -2.54 9.51 1.02
CA GLY A 18 -3.27 8.26 0.89
C GLY A 18 -4.22 8.31 -0.30
N VAL A 19 -4.11 7.35 -1.22
CA VAL A 19 -4.86 7.32 -2.47
C VAL A 19 -5.85 6.16 -2.50
N GLY A 20 -7.14 6.49 -2.71
CA GLY A 20 -8.24 5.53 -2.71
C GLY A 20 -8.60 5.04 -1.30
N GLY A 21 -9.60 4.16 -1.17
CA GLY A 21 -10.13 3.74 0.13
C GLY A 21 -9.07 3.15 1.06
N GLY A 22 -8.24 2.21 0.59
CA GLY A 22 -7.19 1.60 1.41
C GLY A 22 -6.12 2.60 1.85
N GLY A 23 -5.68 3.49 0.94
CA GLY A 23 -4.71 4.54 1.27
C GLY A 23 -5.27 5.56 2.27
N CYS A 24 -6.51 6.02 2.08
CA CYS A 24 -7.15 6.94 3.02
C CYS A 24 -7.34 6.31 4.42
N ASN A 25 -7.72 5.02 4.49
CA ASN A 25 -7.82 4.32 5.78
C ASN A 25 -6.47 4.20 6.49
N ALA A 26 -5.39 3.97 5.74
CA ALA A 26 -4.03 3.94 6.30
C ALA A 26 -3.62 5.33 6.82
N VAL A 27 -3.89 6.39 6.07
CA VAL A 27 -3.64 7.78 6.51
C VAL A 27 -4.43 8.13 7.75
N GLU A 28 -5.71 7.78 7.80
CA GLU A 28 -6.55 8.01 8.98
C GLU A 28 -6.01 7.30 10.23
N HIS A 29 -5.57 6.05 10.06
CA HIS A 29 -4.94 5.28 11.12
C HIS A 29 -3.64 5.93 11.62
N MET A 30 -2.79 6.44 10.70
CA MET A 30 -1.55 7.12 11.04
C MET A 30 -1.78 8.48 11.71
N ALA A 31 -2.76 9.25 11.22
CA ALA A 31 -3.11 10.55 11.78
C ALA A 31 -3.63 10.44 13.22
N THR A 32 -4.39 9.38 13.52
CA THR A 32 -4.87 9.10 14.88
C THR A 32 -3.78 8.54 15.80
N SER A 33 -2.70 7.99 15.24
CA SER A 33 -1.57 7.45 16.00
C SER A 33 -0.50 8.50 16.36
N GLY A 34 -0.69 9.77 15.99
CA GLY A 34 0.15 10.88 16.44
C GLY A 34 1.55 10.96 15.83
N ILE A 35 1.74 10.54 14.56
CA ILE A 35 3.03 10.76 13.88
C ILE A 35 3.27 12.26 13.72
N GLU A 36 4.35 12.76 14.31
CA GLU A 36 4.72 14.17 14.27
C GLU A 36 5.52 14.54 13.02
N GLY A 37 5.44 15.81 12.61
CA GLY A 37 6.23 16.35 11.51
C GLY A 37 5.80 15.92 10.11
N VAL A 38 4.66 15.23 9.96
CA VAL A 38 4.11 14.76 8.67
C VAL A 38 2.74 15.39 8.41
N GLU A 39 2.56 15.99 7.24
CA GLU A 39 1.26 16.48 6.78
C GLU A 39 0.48 15.36 6.07
N PHE A 40 -0.76 15.12 6.51
CA PHE A 40 -1.61 14.05 6.01
C PHE A 40 -2.62 14.54 4.97
N ILE A 41 -2.69 13.86 3.83
CA ILE A 41 -3.60 14.16 2.72
C ILE A 41 -4.34 12.87 2.33
N CYS A 42 -5.67 12.95 2.22
CA CYS A 42 -6.51 11.86 1.69
C CYS A 42 -7.05 12.21 0.32
N ALA A 43 -6.74 11.41 -0.71
CA ALA A 43 -7.24 11.57 -2.07
C ALA A 43 -8.10 10.38 -2.49
N ASN A 44 -9.35 10.61 -2.90
CA ASN A 44 -10.26 9.54 -3.31
C ASN A 44 -11.25 10.01 -4.38
N THR A 45 -11.77 9.06 -5.16
CA THR A 45 -12.89 9.26 -6.10
C THR A 45 -14.26 9.03 -5.46
N ASP A 46 -14.29 8.50 -4.22
CA ASP A 46 -15.49 8.24 -3.44
C ASP A 46 -15.71 9.35 -2.41
N ALA A 47 -16.70 10.21 -2.66
CA ALA A 47 -17.02 11.35 -1.81
C ALA A 47 -17.54 10.92 -0.43
N GLN A 48 -18.26 9.81 -0.35
CA GLN A 48 -18.78 9.29 0.91
C GLN A 48 -17.65 8.79 1.81
N ALA A 49 -16.67 8.09 1.24
CA ALA A 49 -15.50 7.66 1.97
C ALA A 49 -14.72 8.86 2.54
N LEU A 50 -14.54 9.93 1.76
CA LEU A 50 -13.83 11.14 2.20
C LEU A 50 -14.56 11.90 3.31
N SER A 51 -15.91 11.90 3.31
CA SER A 51 -16.69 12.63 4.33
C SER A 51 -16.51 12.06 5.75
N ASN A 52 -16.02 10.83 5.88
CA ASN A 52 -15.80 10.16 7.15
C ASN A 52 -14.35 10.28 7.67
N MET A 53 -13.46 10.97 6.92
CA MET A 53 -12.06 11.14 7.31
C MET A 53 -11.87 12.31 8.27
N SER A 54 -11.04 12.13 9.31
CA SER A 54 -10.62 13.18 10.25
C SER A 54 -9.42 13.98 9.73
N SER A 55 -8.78 13.54 8.64
CA SER A 55 -7.65 14.21 8.04
C SER A 55 -7.99 15.65 7.65
N LYS A 56 -7.08 16.61 7.98
CA LYS A 56 -7.31 18.03 7.74
C LYS A 56 -7.37 18.37 6.24
N THR A 57 -6.67 17.61 5.41
CA THR A 57 -6.59 17.84 3.96
C THR A 57 -7.18 16.66 3.22
N VAL A 58 -8.32 16.91 2.56
CA VAL A 58 -9.01 15.92 1.73
C VAL A 58 -9.12 16.43 0.29
N LEU A 59 -8.84 15.56 -0.67
CA LEU A 59 -8.92 15.83 -2.09
C LEU A 59 -9.88 14.87 -2.77
N HIS A 60 -11.01 15.35 -3.22
CA HIS A 60 -11.91 14.58 -4.09
C HIS A 60 -11.40 14.70 -5.53
N ILE A 61 -10.98 13.58 -6.12
CA ILE A 61 -10.45 13.51 -7.48
C ILE A 61 -11.45 12.89 -8.46
N GLY A 62 -11.43 13.37 -9.71
CA GLY A 62 -12.23 12.84 -10.81
C GLY A 62 -13.73 13.01 -10.64
N GLN A 63 -14.17 14.16 -10.13
CA GLN A 63 -15.58 14.43 -9.86
C GLN A 63 -16.45 14.36 -11.13
N SER A 64 -15.95 14.82 -12.27
CA SER A 64 -16.69 14.78 -13.54
C SER A 64 -16.84 13.35 -14.07
N ILE A 65 -15.84 12.50 -13.83
CA ILE A 65 -15.77 11.12 -14.32
C ILE A 65 -16.59 10.18 -13.43
N THR A 66 -16.38 10.25 -12.09
CA THR A 66 -16.95 9.30 -11.15
C THR A 66 -18.23 9.77 -10.48
N LYS A 67 -18.51 11.06 -10.50
CA LYS A 67 -19.65 11.70 -9.81
C LYS A 67 -19.68 11.40 -8.30
N GLY A 68 -18.50 11.16 -7.70
CA GLY A 68 -18.35 10.82 -6.29
C GLY A 68 -18.69 9.37 -5.93
N LEU A 69 -18.93 8.48 -6.90
CA LEU A 69 -19.31 7.08 -6.68
C LEU A 69 -18.11 6.12 -6.68
N GLY A 70 -16.89 6.64 -6.78
CA GLY A 70 -15.68 5.83 -6.84
C GLY A 70 -15.35 5.30 -8.24
N ALA A 71 -14.16 4.75 -8.41
CA ALA A 71 -13.67 4.16 -9.68
C ALA A 71 -14.04 2.68 -9.83
N GLY A 72 -14.69 2.06 -8.84
CA GLY A 72 -14.93 0.63 -8.80
C GLY A 72 -13.63 -0.16 -8.85
N ALA A 73 -13.63 -1.29 -9.56
CA ALA A 73 -12.45 -2.14 -9.76
C ALA A 73 -11.73 -1.83 -11.10
N ASN A 74 -11.80 -0.58 -11.58
CA ASN A 74 -11.19 -0.18 -12.86
C ASN A 74 -10.09 0.85 -12.64
N PRO A 75 -8.79 0.46 -12.72
CA PRO A 75 -7.66 1.39 -12.55
C PRO A 75 -7.62 2.51 -13.58
N GLU A 76 -8.09 2.27 -14.80
CA GLU A 76 -8.10 3.30 -15.85
C GLU A 76 -8.99 4.49 -15.47
N ILE A 77 -10.13 4.25 -14.80
CA ILE A 77 -10.98 5.32 -14.25
C ILE A 77 -10.24 6.07 -13.13
N GLY A 78 -9.53 5.35 -12.26
CA GLY A 78 -8.71 5.97 -11.21
C GLY A 78 -7.60 6.85 -11.78
N ARG A 79 -6.92 6.40 -12.83
CA ARG A 79 -5.90 7.16 -13.54
C ARG A 79 -6.46 8.42 -14.16
N GLN A 80 -7.57 8.32 -14.88
CA GLN A 80 -8.24 9.48 -15.50
C GLN A 80 -8.71 10.48 -14.45
N ALA A 81 -9.23 10.00 -13.31
CA ALA A 81 -9.64 10.84 -12.20
C ALA A 81 -8.47 11.66 -11.61
N ALA A 82 -7.30 11.06 -11.45
CA ALA A 82 -6.11 11.80 -10.99
C ALA A 82 -5.59 12.77 -12.06
N MET A 83 -5.69 12.42 -13.34
CA MET A 83 -5.30 13.30 -14.43
C MET A 83 -6.25 14.52 -14.56
N GLU A 84 -7.52 14.36 -14.28
CA GLU A 84 -8.49 15.48 -14.25
C GLU A 84 -8.12 16.54 -13.21
N ASP A 85 -7.66 16.09 -12.02
CA ASP A 85 -7.32 16.97 -10.90
C ASP A 85 -5.80 17.18 -10.75
N ARG A 86 -5.04 17.00 -11.84
CA ARG A 86 -3.58 17.09 -11.82
C ARG A 86 -3.05 18.39 -11.18
N GLU A 87 -3.60 19.53 -11.59
CA GLU A 87 -3.18 20.84 -11.07
C GLU A 87 -3.39 20.96 -9.55
N ARG A 88 -4.52 20.45 -9.05
CA ARG A 88 -4.82 20.43 -7.61
C ARG A 88 -3.90 19.52 -6.82
N ILE A 89 -3.50 18.38 -7.41
CA ILE A 89 -2.53 17.46 -6.80
C ILE A 89 -1.15 18.16 -6.78
N GLU A 90 -0.76 18.84 -7.85
CA GLU A 90 0.49 19.57 -7.96
C GLU A 90 0.58 20.68 -6.91
N GLU A 91 -0.48 21.47 -6.72
CA GLU A 91 -0.57 22.51 -5.68
C GLU A 91 -0.39 21.94 -4.26
N LEU A 92 -0.99 20.78 -3.97
CA LEU A 92 -0.87 20.14 -2.66
C LEU A 92 0.53 19.59 -2.39
N ILE A 93 1.26 19.17 -3.43
CA ILE A 93 2.61 18.60 -3.32
C ILE A 93 3.69 19.70 -3.38
N ALA A 94 3.37 20.86 -3.94
CA ALA A 94 4.34 21.96 -4.10
C ALA A 94 5.01 22.32 -2.76
N GLY A 95 6.33 22.56 -2.81
CA GLY A 95 7.13 22.90 -1.62
C GLY A 95 7.45 21.73 -0.68
N THR A 96 7.10 20.50 -1.05
CA THR A 96 7.42 19.30 -0.29
C THR A 96 8.83 18.83 -0.59
N ASN A 97 9.60 18.45 0.45
CA ASN A 97 10.92 17.85 0.29
C ASN A 97 10.85 16.34 0.10
N MET A 98 9.93 15.68 0.84
CA MET A 98 9.69 14.23 0.76
C MET A 98 8.19 13.93 0.76
N LEU A 99 7.76 13.12 -0.19
CA LEU A 99 6.40 12.66 -0.31
C LEU A 99 6.31 11.15 -0.11
N PHE A 100 5.59 10.74 0.91
CA PHE A 100 5.11 9.37 1.01
C PHE A 100 3.80 9.24 0.23
N VAL A 101 3.68 8.20 -0.58
CA VAL A 101 2.43 7.85 -1.25
C VAL A 101 1.97 6.46 -0.82
N THR A 102 0.74 6.32 -0.35
CA THR A 102 0.22 5.04 0.12
C THR A 102 -1.10 4.68 -0.54
N ALA A 103 -1.25 3.40 -0.88
CA ALA A 103 -2.48 2.85 -1.43
C ALA A 103 -2.60 1.35 -1.18
N GLY A 104 -3.84 0.87 -1.04
CA GLY A 104 -4.15 -0.54 -1.22
C GLY A 104 -4.27 -0.86 -2.71
N MET A 105 -3.36 -1.70 -3.22
CA MET A 105 -3.32 -2.04 -4.64
C MET A 105 -4.39 -3.09 -5.01
N GLY A 106 -4.79 -3.12 -6.28
CA GLY A 106 -5.78 -4.07 -6.79
C GLY A 106 -7.21 -3.53 -6.90
N GLY A 107 -7.47 -2.30 -6.40
CA GLY A 107 -8.70 -1.56 -6.61
C GLY A 107 -8.63 -0.65 -7.85
N GLY A 108 -9.64 0.17 -8.07
CA GLY A 108 -9.65 1.15 -9.17
C GLY A 108 -8.89 2.43 -8.81
N THR A 109 -9.34 3.16 -7.79
CA THR A 109 -8.78 4.47 -7.44
C THR A 109 -7.32 4.38 -7.02
N GLY A 110 -7.00 3.56 -5.99
CA GLY A 110 -5.64 3.44 -5.48
C GLY A 110 -4.66 3.02 -6.57
N THR A 111 -4.95 1.91 -7.29
CA THR A 111 -4.06 1.36 -8.30
C THR A 111 -3.84 2.29 -9.49
N GLY A 112 -4.90 2.99 -9.93
CA GLY A 112 -4.82 3.84 -11.13
C GLY A 112 -4.31 5.26 -10.86
N ALA A 113 -4.65 5.84 -9.70
CA ALA A 113 -4.33 7.23 -9.40
C ALA A 113 -2.92 7.41 -8.81
N ILE A 114 -2.42 6.44 -8.00
CA ILE A 114 -1.13 6.58 -7.33
C ILE A 114 0.06 6.75 -8.28
N PRO A 115 0.14 6.09 -9.46
CA PRO A 115 1.23 6.35 -10.41
C PRO A 115 1.21 7.78 -10.95
N VAL A 116 0.02 8.37 -11.13
CA VAL A 116 -0.12 9.76 -11.57
C VAL A 116 0.37 10.73 -10.50
N VAL A 117 -0.01 10.51 -9.23
CA VAL A 117 0.48 11.31 -8.08
C VAL A 117 2.01 11.22 -7.99
N ALA A 118 2.58 10.02 -8.10
CA ALA A 118 4.02 9.83 -8.07
C ALA A 118 4.73 10.49 -9.26
N GLN A 119 4.14 10.46 -10.45
CA GLN A 119 4.67 11.15 -11.62
C GLN A 119 4.72 12.66 -11.39
N ILE A 120 3.67 13.27 -10.84
CA ILE A 120 3.61 14.71 -10.53
C ILE A 120 4.72 15.07 -9.52
N ALA A 121 4.86 14.29 -8.45
CA ALA A 121 5.89 14.49 -7.44
C ALA A 121 7.31 14.43 -8.03
N ARG A 122 7.57 13.46 -8.91
CA ARG A 122 8.84 13.32 -9.62
C ARG A 122 9.13 14.51 -10.53
N GLU A 123 8.12 15.04 -11.25
CA GLU A 123 8.26 16.23 -12.10
C GLU A 123 8.59 17.48 -11.29
N LEU A 124 8.13 17.57 -10.03
CA LEU A 124 8.46 18.62 -9.07
C LEU A 124 9.83 18.39 -8.39
N GLY A 125 10.53 17.28 -8.63
CA GLY A 125 11.81 16.94 -7.99
C GLY A 125 11.70 16.55 -6.52
N VAL A 126 10.51 16.15 -6.05
CA VAL A 126 10.23 15.72 -4.68
C VAL A 126 10.70 14.28 -4.50
N LEU A 127 11.46 14.01 -3.42
CA LEU A 127 11.81 12.63 -3.05
C LEU A 127 10.53 11.83 -2.77
N THR A 128 10.26 10.83 -3.59
CA THR A 128 8.98 10.10 -3.55
C THR A 128 9.17 8.66 -3.12
N VAL A 129 8.60 8.30 -1.98
CA VAL A 129 8.61 6.94 -1.41
C VAL A 129 7.20 6.38 -1.41
N ALA A 130 7.01 5.30 -2.15
CA ALA A 130 5.72 4.59 -2.15
C ALA A 130 5.73 3.46 -1.13
N VAL A 131 4.69 3.41 -0.29
CA VAL A 131 4.45 2.31 0.65
C VAL A 131 3.07 1.74 0.38
N VAL A 132 3.00 0.58 -0.28
CA VAL A 132 1.74 0.03 -0.80
C VAL A 132 1.51 -1.40 -0.35
N THR A 133 0.25 -1.78 -0.18
CA THR A 133 -0.13 -3.15 0.19
C THR A 133 -0.61 -3.93 -1.02
N LYS A 134 -0.23 -5.23 -1.10
CA LYS A 134 -0.85 -6.20 -2.00
C LYS A 134 -2.11 -6.77 -1.36
N PRO A 135 -3.13 -7.13 -2.17
CA PRO A 135 -4.34 -7.74 -1.64
C PRO A 135 -4.07 -9.01 -0.85
N PHE A 136 -4.95 -9.32 0.10
CA PHE A 136 -4.99 -10.63 0.72
C PHE A 136 -5.41 -11.71 -0.30
N PRO A 137 -5.00 -12.99 -0.13
CA PRO A 137 -5.35 -14.07 -1.04
C PRO A 137 -6.87 -14.27 -1.21
N PHE A 138 -7.65 -14.05 -0.15
CA PHE A 138 -9.11 -14.17 -0.19
C PHE A 138 -9.81 -13.08 -1.02
N GLU A 139 -9.13 -11.96 -1.35
CA GLU A 139 -9.68 -10.92 -2.23
C GLU A 139 -9.69 -11.33 -3.71
N GLY A 140 -9.01 -12.41 -4.05
CA GLY A 140 -9.07 -13.09 -5.34
C GLY A 140 -7.98 -12.70 -6.34
N ASN A 141 -7.71 -13.65 -7.25
CA ASN A 141 -6.59 -13.56 -8.21
C ASN A 141 -6.70 -12.38 -9.19
N LYS A 142 -7.93 -11.96 -9.55
CA LYS A 142 -8.12 -10.80 -10.42
C LYS A 142 -7.57 -9.53 -9.78
N ARG A 143 -7.86 -9.35 -8.49
CA ARG A 143 -7.41 -8.19 -7.72
C ARG A 143 -5.90 -8.20 -7.53
N MET A 144 -5.32 -9.38 -7.25
CA MET A 144 -3.86 -9.57 -7.19
C MET A 144 -3.17 -9.26 -8.52
N HIS A 145 -3.75 -9.67 -9.66
CA HIS A 145 -3.18 -9.37 -10.97
C HIS A 145 -3.17 -7.86 -11.27
N VAL A 146 -4.28 -7.18 -10.97
CA VAL A 146 -4.39 -5.71 -11.11
C VAL A 146 -3.37 -5.01 -10.20
N ALA A 147 -3.21 -5.48 -8.95
CA ALA A 147 -2.21 -4.96 -8.02
C ALA A 147 -0.79 -5.08 -8.57
N THR A 148 -0.43 -6.25 -9.09
CA THR A 148 0.91 -6.50 -9.65
C THR A 148 1.22 -5.58 -10.84
N GLN A 149 0.24 -5.35 -11.72
CA GLN A 149 0.41 -4.43 -12.85
C GLN A 149 0.58 -2.98 -12.38
N GLY A 150 -0.24 -2.52 -11.43
CA GLY A 150 -0.15 -1.16 -10.90
C GLY A 150 1.13 -0.91 -10.11
N ILE A 151 1.64 -1.91 -9.39
CA ILE A 151 2.94 -1.83 -8.69
C ILE A 151 4.09 -1.67 -9.69
N GLU A 152 4.07 -2.40 -10.79
CA GLU A 152 5.10 -2.29 -11.83
C GLU A 152 5.06 -0.91 -12.52
N GLU A 153 3.87 -0.36 -12.76
CA GLU A 153 3.71 1.00 -13.28
C GLU A 153 4.21 2.04 -12.27
N LEU A 154 3.80 1.94 -11.00
CA LEU A 154 4.20 2.85 -9.93
C LEU A 154 5.72 2.89 -9.74
N ARG A 155 6.39 1.74 -9.85
CA ARG A 155 7.84 1.60 -9.70
C ARG A 155 8.63 2.52 -10.62
N SER A 156 8.11 2.81 -11.82
CA SER A 156 8.78 3.69 -12.79
C SER A 156 8.73 5.19 -12.43
N HIS A 157 7.90 5.55 -11.44
CA HIS A 157 7.63 6.94 -11.07
C HIS A 157 8.10 7.33 -9.67
N VAL A 158 8.57 6.38 -8.86
CA VAL A 158 9.05 6.62 -7.49
C VAL A 158 10.55 6.37 -7.34
N ASP A 159 11.16 7.00 -6.35
CA ASP A 159 12.55 6.77 -6.01
C ASP A 159 12.71 5.45 -5.24
N SER A 160 11.80 5.18 -4.31
CA SER A 160 11.77 3.94 -3.54
C SER A 160 10.36 3.37 -3.44
N LEU A 161 10.23 2.05 -3.59
CA LEU A 161 8.96 1.33 -3.55
C LEU A 161 8.97 0.22 -2.51
N ILE A 162 8.31 0.46 -1.39
CA ILE A 162 8.08 -0.53 -0.33
C ILE A 162 6.75 -1.24 -0.61
N THR A 163 6.80 -2.55 -0.81
CA THR A 163 5.61 -3.35 -1.06
C THR A 163 5.35 -4.30 0.09
N ILE A 164 4.17 -4.21 0.70
CA ILE A 164 3.76 -5.05 1.82
C ILE A 164 2.83 -6.16 1.30
N PRO A 165 3.28 -7.43 1.26
CA PRO A 165 2.44 -8.56 0.87
C PRO A 165 1.56 -8.97 2.05
N ASN A 166 0.25 -8.63 2.01
CA ASN A 166 -0.69 -8.99 3.08
C ASN A 166 -0.80 -10.51 3.32
N GLU A 167 -0.40 -11.32 2.34
CA GLU A 167 -0.28 -12.79 2.50
C GLU A 167 0.72 -13.18 3.60
N LYS A 168 1.85 -12.46 3.69
CA LYS A 168 2.86 -12.68 4.73
C LYS A 168 2.33 -12.29 6.12
N LEU A 169 1.49 -11.26 6.21
CA LEU A 169 0.86 -10.88 7.47
C LEU A 169 -0.08 -11.96 8.00
N LEU A 170 -0.84 -12.64 7.13
CA LEU A 170 -1.69 -13.76 7.56
C LEU A 170 -0.90 -14.94 8.12
N SER A 171 0.33 -15.17 7.66
CA SER A 171 1.17 -16.25 8.19
C SER A 171 1.60 -15.99 9.64
N VAL A 172 1.71 -14.71 10.03
CA VAL A 172 2.07 -14.28 11.38
C VAL A 172 0.84 -14.19 12.29
N LEU A 173 -0.24 -13.58 11.79
CA LEU A 173 -1.46 -13.35 12.57
C LEU A 173 -2.25 -14.64 12.87
N GLY A 174 -2.05 -15.69 12.05
CA GLY A 174 -2.83 -16.92 12.16
C GLY A 174 -4.20 -16.84 11.49
N LYS A 175 -4.95 -17.98 11.54
CA LYS A 175 -6.22 -18.13 10.82
C LYS A 175 -7.44 -17.63 11.59
N ASP A 176 -7.29 -17.44 12.90
CA ASP A 176 -8.38 -17.09 13.80
C ASP A 176 -8.55 -15.57 13.99
N VAL A 177 -7.67 -14.77 13.34
CA VAL A 177 -7.72 -13.31 13.37
C VAL A 177 -8.97 -12.81 12.63
N SER A 178 -9.63 -11.79 13.19
CA SER A 178 -10.76 -11.16 12.52
C SER A 178 -10.31 -10.41 11.26
N LEU A 179 -11.21 -10.27 10.29
CA LEU A 179 -10.93 -9.51 9.06
C LEU A 179 -10.53 -8.06 9.35
N LEU A 180 -11.17 -7.45 10.36
CA LEU A 180 -10.89 -6.08 10.78
C LEU A 180 -9.46 -5.97 11.34
N ASP A 181 -9.06 -6.91 12.18
CA ASP A 181 -7.72 -6.90 12.79
C ASP A 181 -6.63 -7.20 11.75
N ALA A 182 -6.92 -8.05 10.76
CA ALA A 182 -5.99 -8.26 9.64
C ALA A 182 -5.73 -6.96 8.84
N PHE A 183 -6.76 -6.14 8.59
CA PHE A 183 -6.58 -4.84 7.95
C PHE A 183 -5.91 -3.82 8.86
N ARG A 184 -6.18 -3.85 10.18
CA ARG A 184 -5.48 -3.01 11.16
C ARG A 184 -3.99 -3.34 11.17
N ALA A 185 -3.63 -4.62 11.24
CA ALA A 185 -2.23 -5.05 11.18
C ALA A 185 -1.52 -4.59 9.88
N ALA A 186 -2.21 -4.64 8.73
CA ALA A 186 -1.67 -4.08 7.50
C ALA A 186 -1.43 -2.56 7.59
N ASN A 187 -2.34 -1.82 8.23
CA ASN A 187 -2.18 -0.38 8.45
C ASN A 187 -1.07 -0.09 9.48
N ASP A 188 -0.89 -0.93 10.50
CA ASP A 188 0.20 -0.81 11.48
C ASP A 188 1.58 -0.97 10.81
N VAL A 189 1.71 -1.91 9.87
CA VAL A 189 2.95 -2.06 9.09
C VAL A 189 3.20 -0.84 8.21
N LEU A 190 2.16 -0.31 7.52
CA LEU A 190 2.28 0.92 6.76
C LEU A 190 2.69 2.10 7.65
N ARG A 191 2.09 2.19 8.85
CA ARG A 191 2.45 3.19 9.86
C ARG A 191 3.91 3.07 10.27
N GLY A 192 4.36 1.87 10.62
CA GLY A 192 5.75 1.61 11.02
C GLY A 192 6.76 2.01 9.94
N ALA A 193 6.43 1.81 8.66
CA ALA A 193 7.26 2.24 7.54
C ALA A 193 7.41 3.76 7.47
N VAL A 194 6.29 4.47 7.48
CA VAL A 194 6.29 5.94 7.41
C VAL A 194 6.91 6.55 8.66
N GLN A 195 6.52 6.06 9.83
CA GLN A 195 6.99 6.53 11.14
C GLN A 195 8.51 6.34 11.27
N GLY A 196 9.03 5.14 10.98
CA GLY A 196 10.45 4.84 11.12
C GLY A 196 11.35 5.68 10.22
N ILE A 197 10.87 6.08 9.03
CA ILE A 197 11.63 6.96 8.13
C ILE A 197 11.45 8.43 8.51
N SER A 198 10.23 8.86 8.87
CA SER A 198 9.97 10.26 9.23
C SER A 198 10.65 10.67 10.54
N GLU A 199 10.63 9.79 11.56
CA GLU A 199 11.29 10.06 12.85
C GLU A 199 12.76 10.41 12.71
N LEU A 200 13.50 9.73 11.82
CA LEU A 200 14.91 10.04 11.54
C LEU A 200 15.16 11.49 11.09
N ILE A 201 14.14 12.09 10.47
CA ILE A 201 14.23 13.42 9.88
C ILE A 201 13.63 14.48 10.81
N THR A 202 12.52 14.15 11.48
CA THR A 202 11.70 15.10 12.23
C THR A 202 11.97 15.09 13.73
N CYS A 203 12.39 13.94 14.30
CA CYS A 203 12.60 13.81 15.73
C CYS A 203 14.06 14.02 16.09
N PRO A 204 14.37 14.87 17.09
CA PRO A 204 15.73 15.01 17.57
C PRO A 204 16.17 13.68 18.23
N GLY A 205 17.31 13.17 17.83
CA GLY A 205 17.94 11.99 18.38
C GLY A 205 19.32 12.28 18.96
N LEU A 206 19.97 11.25 19.52
CA LEU A 206 21.36 11.33 19.95
C LEU A 206 22.30 11.34 18.73
N ILE A 207 21.94 10.63 17.67
CA ILE A 207 22.64 10.60 16.39
C ILE A 207 21.65 10.99 15.32
N ASN A 208 21.76 12.23 14.85
CA ASN A 208 20.89 12.77 13.82
C ASN A 208 21.39 12.38 12.44
N VAL A 209 20.46 12.05 11.57
CA VAL A 209 20.70 11.76 10.15
C VAL A 209 20.24 12.96 9.33
N ASP A 210 21.11 13.49 8.48
CA ASP A 210 20.74 14.57 7.58
C ASP A 210 19.76 14.09 6.51
N PHE A 211 18.82 14.96 6.12
CA PHE A 211 17.88 14.66 5.02
C PHE A 211 18.60 14.25 3.72
N ALA A 212 19.80 14.78 3.49
CA ALA A 212 20.61 14.44 2.31
C ALA A 212 21.07 12.97 2.34
N ASP A 213 21.37 12.41 3.51
CA ASP A 213 21.76 11.00 3.67
C ASP A 213 20.54 10.08 3.45
N VAL A 214 19.39 10.43 4.05
CA VAL A 214 18.13 9.74 3.79
C VAL A 214 17.78 9.75 2.31
N ARG A 215 17.91 10.92 1.65
CA ARG A 215 17.69 11.05 0.20
C ARG A 215 18.62 10.13 -0.58
N THR A 216 19.91 10.06 -0.23
CA THR A 216 20.90 9.22 -0.91
C THR A 216 20.50 7.74 -0.84
N VAL A 217 20.20 7.23 0.36
CA VAL A 217 19.77 5.82 0.55
C VAL A 217 18.45 5.53 -0.14
N MET A 218 17.46 6.42 -0.02
CA MET A 218 16.13 6.22 -0.59
C MET A 218 16.07 6.43 -2.11
N SER A 219 17.06 7.10 -2.70
CA SER A 219 17.18 7.29 -4.15
C SER A 219 17.85 6.11 -4.86
N GLU A 220 18.36 5.12 -4.13
CA GLU A 220 18.82 3.86 -4.72
C GLU A 220 17.63 3.14 -5.36
N MET A 221 17.53 3.31 -6.70
CA MET A 221 16.38 2.82 -7.47
C MET A 221 16.22 1.30 -7.34
N GLY A 222 15.03 0.87 -6.94
CA GLY A 222 14.74 -0.56 -6.83
C GLY A 222 13.52 -0.86 -6.00
N LEU A 223 13.40 -2.14 -5.65
CA LEU A 223 12.50 -2.54 -4.57
C LEU A 223 13.14 -2.18 -3.24
N ALA A 224 12.32 -1.66 -2.36
CA ALA A 224 12.69 -1.49 -0.97
C ALA A 224 11.80 -2.40 -0.11
N MET A 225 12.39 -2.90 0.95
CA MET A 225 11.68 -3.72 1.92
C MET A 225 12.01 -3.22 3.32
N MET A 226 11.10 -3.51 4.25
CA MET A 226 11.30 -3.09 5.63
C MET A 226 10.99 -4.21 6.60
N GLY A 227 11.65 -4.15 7.74
CA GLY A 227 11.31 -4.92 8.92
C GLY A 227 11.38 -4.05 10.15
N SER A 228 10.62 -4.39 11.17
CA SER A 228 10.60 -3.69 12.45
C SER A 228 10.57 -4.72 13.57
N GLY A 229 11.32 -4.46 14.62
CA GLY A 229 11.36 -5.27 15.83
C GLY A 229 11.32 -4.39 17.08
N ILE A 230 10.82 -4.94 18.17
CA ILE A 230 10.78 -4.30 19.48
C ILE A 230 11.38 -5.26 20.50
N GLY A 231 12.39 -4.82 21.22
CA GLY A 231 13.04 -5.57 22.29
C GLY A 231 12.81 -4.92 23.66
N ARG A 232 12.91 -5.73 24.71
CA ARG A 232 12.76 -5.34 26.10
C ARG A 232 13.80 -6.01 26.99
N GLY A 233 14.21 -5.36 28.06
CA GLY A 233 15.18 -5.88 29.02
C GLY A 233 16.62 -5.64 28.61
N ASP A 234 17.56 -6.44 29.14
CA ASP A 234 19.01 -6.20 29.04
C ASP A 234 19.54 -6.39 27.61
N ASP A 235 18.98 -7.33 26.84
CA ASP A 235 19.39 -7.65 25.46
C ASP A 235 18.46 -7.03 24.42
N ARG A 236 17.66 -6.01 24.78
CA ARG A 236 16.60 -5.41 23.96
C ARG A 236 17.09 -4.93 22.59
N ALA A 237 18.31 -4.46 22.49
CA ALA A 237 18.89 -3.95 21.24
C ALA A 237 19.13 -5.06 20.23
N ILE A 238 19.74 -6.18 20.67
CA ILE A 238 20.00 -7.34 19.82
C ILE A 238 18.67 -8.00 19.43
N GLU A 239 17.77 -8.22 20.41
CA GLU A 239 16.44 -8.80 20.16
C GLU A 239 15.65 -8.01 19.12
N ALA A 240 15.58 -6.67 19.28
CA ALA A 240 14.88 -5.79 18.35
C ALA A 240 15.50 -5.82 16.94
N ALA A 241 16.85 -5.80 16.84
CA ALA A 241 17.54 -5.83 15.56
C ALA A 241 17.35 -7.18 14.84
N GLU A 242 17.52 -8.29 15.55
CA GLU A 242 17.29 -9.63 14.98
C GLU A 242 15.84 -9.80 14.54
N MET A 243 14.88 -9.36 15.34
CA MET A 243 13.44 -9.38 14.99
C MET A 243 13.15 -8.54 13.75
N ALA A 244 13.77 -7.35 13.63
CA ALA A 244 13.60 -6.49 12.45
C ALA A 244 14.12 -7.17 11.18
N ILE A 245 15.28 -7.80 11.23
CA ILE A 245 15.91 -8.47 10.09
C ILE A 245 15.20 -9.79 9.74
N SER A 246 14.75 -10.53 10.76
CA SER A 246 14.00 -11.78 10.58
C SER A 246 12.51 -11.56 10.27
N SER A 247 12.09 -10.32 10.00
CA SER A 247 10.70 -10.00 9.69
C SER A 247 10.19 -10.84 8.50
N PRO A 248 8.99 -11.45 8.59
CA PRO A 248 8.37 -12.20 7.48
C PRO A 248 8.23 -11.39 6.20
N LEU A 249 8.25 -10.06 6.30
CA LEU A 249 8.21 -9.16 5.16
C LEU A 249 9.54 -9.14 4.38
N LEU A 250 10.64 -9.55 5.02
CA LEU A 250 12.00 -9.65 4.45
C LEU A 250 12.38 -11.08 4.05
N GLU A 251 11.61 -12.12 4.45
CA GLU A 251 11.95 -13.54 4.35
C GLU A 251 12.37 -14.02 2.95
N ASP A 252 11.75 -13.48 1.90
CA ASP A 252 12.02 -13.90 0.51
C ASP A 252 13.15 -13.08 -0.16
N ILE A 253 13.91 -12.29 0.60
CA ILE A 253 14.83 -11.29 0.08
C ILE A 253 16.23 -11.51 0.63
N ASP A 254 17.18 -11.49 -0.27
CA ASP A 254 18.60 -11.47 0.08
C ASP A 254 19.02 -10.03 0.40
N LEU A 255 19.12 -9.71 1.69
CA LEU A 255 19.59 -8.41 2.17
C LEU A 255 21.03 -8.12 1.75
N ALA A 256 21.84 -9.15 1.50
CA ALA A 256 23.20 -9.00 0.97
C ALA A 256 23.24 -8.38 -0.44
N GLY A 257 22.08 -8.27 -1.11
CA GLY A 257 21.91 -7.56 -2.38
C GLY A 257 21.43 -6.11 -2.23
N ALA A 258 21.22 -5.61 -1.02
CA ALA A 258 20.79 -4.23 -0.78
C ALA A 258 21.94 -3.24 -1.03
N ARG A 259 21.66 -2.16 -1.76
CA ARG A 259 22.63 -1.09 -2.00
C ARG A 259 22.60 -0.02 -0.94
N GLY A 260 21.44 0.19 -0.32
CA GLY A 260 21.25 1.10 0.78
C GLY A 260 20.48 0.45 1.92
N ILE A 261 20.88 0.74 3.15
CA ILE A 261 20.20 0.30 4.36
C ILE A 261 20.03 1.52 5.27
N LEU A 262 18.80 1.81 5.62
CA LEU A 262 18.44 2.85 6.57
C LEU A 262 17.94 2.16 7.84
N VAL A 263 18.50 2.53 8.98
CA VAL A 263 18.16 2.00 10.30
C VAL A 263 17.71 3.11 11.19
N ASN A 264 16.52 3.02 11.73
CA ASN A 264 16.02 3.87 12.80
C ASN A 264 15.97 3.09 14.10
N ILE A 265 16.61 3.61 15.14
CA ILE A 265 16.58 3.10 16.50
C ILE A 265 15.78 4.08 17.34
N THR A 266 14.59 3.71 17.78
CA THR A 266 13.74 4.54 18.63
C THR A 266 13.72 3.93 20.03
N ALA A 267 14.10 4.72 21.04
CA ALA A 267 14.13 4.29 22.44
C ALA A 267 13.87 5.49 23.37
N GLY A 268 13.65 5.21 24.64
CA GLY A 268 13.57 6.22 25.67
C GLY A 268 14.91 6.94 25.93
N THR A 269 14.91 7.86 26.88
CA THR A 269 16.13 8.59 27.30
C THR A 269 17.16 7.71 28.02
N ASP A 270 16.80 6.46 28.30
CA ASP A 270 17.61 5.43 28.97
C ASP A 270 18.55 4.67 28.01
N MET A 271 18.52 4.97 26.68
CA MET A 271 19.30 4.27 25.68
C MET A 271 20.81 4.42 25.92
N ALA A 272 21.51 3.28 25.98
CA ALA A 272 22.95 3.23 26.15
C ALA A 272 23.69 3.20 24.80
N ILE A 273 24.93 3.74 24.78
CA ILE A 273 25.77 3.73 23.57
C ILE A 273 26.12 2.31 23.10
N GLY A 274 26.20 1.35 24.03
CA GLY A 274 26.42 -0.06 23.70
C GLY A 274 25.29 -0.65 22.87
N GLU A 275 24.04 -0.30 23.18
CA GLU A 275 22.86 -0.76 22.44
C GLU A 275 22.87 -0.25 20.99
N PHE A 276 23.35 0.96 20.75
CA PHE A 276 23.53 1.47 19.39
C PHE A 276 24.58 0.66 18.61
N ASP A 277 25.71 0.33 19.26
CA ASP A 277 26.77 -0.49 18.63
C ASP A 277 26.29 -1.92 18.35
N ASP A 278 25.53 -2.51 19.27
CA ASP A 278 24.95 -3.84 19.12
C ASP A 278 24.01 -3.92 17.92
N VAL A 279 23.05 -2.97 17.77
CA VAL A 279 22.18 -2.89 16.57
C VAL A 279 23.02 -2.73 15.31
N GLY A 280 24.03 -1.83 15.33
CA GLY A 280 24.91 -1.59 14.19
C GLY A 280 25.67 -2.85 13.77
N ASN A 281 26.14 -3.64 14.72
CA ASN A 281 26.87 -4.87 14.46
C ASN A 281 25.95 -5.97 13.88
N VAL A 282 24.72 -6.10 14.40
CA VAL A 282 23.72 -7.03 13.85
C VAL A 282 23.39 -6.67 12.41
N VAL A 283 23.09 -5.39 12.10
CA VAL A 283 22.74 -4.95 10.75
C VAL A 283 23.89 -5.14 9.76
N LYS A 284 25.14 -4.83 10.15
CA LYS A 284 26.33 -4.98 9.30
C LYS A 284 26.57 -6.41 8.85
N GLN A 285 26.16 -7.42 9.62
CA GLN A 285 26.32 -8.83 9.24
C GLN A 285 25.47 -9.21 8.03
N PHE A 286 24.40 -8.46 7.75
CA PHE A 286 23.47 -8.70 6.65
C PHE A 286 23.65 -7.72 5.49
N ALA A 287 24.41 -6.64 5.68
CA ALA A 287 24.69 -5.66 4.64
C ALA A 287 25.74 -6.17 3.66
N ALA A 288 25.64 -5.78 2.39
CA ALA A 288 26.72 -5.99 1.43
C ALA A 288 27.93 -5.11 1.81
N ASP A 289 29.14 -5.53 1.42
CA ASP A 289 30.38 -4.79 1.72
C ASP A 289 30.39 -3.36 1.10
N ASP A 290 29.64 -3.16 0.01
CA ASP A 290 29.51 -1.91 -0.74
C ASP A 290 28.21 -1.15 -0.46
N ALA A 291 27.37 -1.65 0.47
CA ALA A 291 26.13 -0.99 0.83
C ALA A 291 26.34 0.31 1.61
N THR A 292 25.55 1.34 1.28
CA THR A 292 25.49 2.56 2.09
C THR A 292 24.58 2.31 3.29
N VAL A 293 25.15 2.24 4.50
CA VAL A 293 24.39 2.04 5.74
C VAL A 293 24.31 3.35 6.51
N VAL A 294 23.09 3.81 6.75
CA VAL A 294 22.79 5.01 7.54
C VAL A 294 22.00 4.56 8.77
N ILE A 295 22.53 4.87 9.95
CA ILE A 295 21.92 4.53 11.24
C ILE A 295 21.68 5.82 12.03
N GLY A 296 20.45 6.05 12.42
CA GLY A 296 20.07 7.18 13.26
C GLY A 296 19.23 6.74 14.45
N THR A 297 19.06 7.70 15.38
CA THR A 297 18.29 7.46 16.60
C THR A 297 17.18 8.49 16.71
N ALA A 298 16.05 8.08 17.26
CA ALA A 298 14.95 8.95 17.67
C ALA A 298 14.65 8.70 19.16
N ILE A 299 14.39 9.76 19.91
CA ILE A 299 14.00 9.65 21.31
C ILE A 299 12.48 9.73 21.40
N ASP A 300 11.90 8.73 22.05
CA ASP A 300 10.46 8.64 22.33
C ASP A 300 10.29 8.36 23.83
N GLU A 301 9.84 9.37 24.57
CA GLU A 301 9.70 9.28 26.02
C GLU A 301 8.62 8.26 26.45
N GLU A 302 7.75 7.83 25.54
CA GLU A 302 6.73 6.81 25.82
C GLU A 302 7.33 5.38 25.80
N LEU A 303 8.52 5.19 25.24
CA LEU A 303 9.21 3.89 25.15
C LEU A 303 10.13 3.63 26.35
N ASP A 304 9.61 3.73 27.59
CA ASP A 304 10.40 3.44 28.79
C ASP A 304 10.71 1.93 28.88
N GLY A 305 12.01 1.58 28.88
CA GLY A 305 12.48 0.19 28.91
C GLY A 305 12.28 -0.62 27.63
N GLU A 306 11.77 -0.02 26.56
CA GLU A 306 11.62 -0.64 25.25
C GLU A 306 12.59 0.00 24.23
N LEU A 307 13.00 -0.80 23.23
CA LEU A 307 13.79 -0.32 22.09
C LEU A 307 13.17 -0.86 20.80
N ARG A 308 12.89 0.04 19.87
CA ARG A 308 12.34 -0.29 18.55
C ARG A 308 13.41 -0.08 17.48
N VAL A 309 13.62 -1.09 16.64
CA VAL A 309 14.50 -1.01 15.48
C VAL A 309 13.64 -1.13 14.22
N THR A 310 13.78 -0.17 13.31
CA THR A 310 13.19 -0.24 11.97
C THR A 310 14.30 -0.24 10.94
N VAL A 311 14.33 -1.28 10.10
CA VAL A 311 15.31 -1.46 9.03
C VAL A 311 14.62 -1.31 7.69
N VAL A 312 15.11 -0.44 6.83
CA VAL A 312 14.65 -0.29 5.44
C VAL A 312 15.82 -0.59 4.52
N ALA A 313 15.71 -1.65 3.74
CA ALA A 313 16.70 -2.03 2.73
C ALA A 313 16.22 -1.57 1.35
N THR A 314 17.07 -0.85 0.61
CA THR A 314 16.77 -0.27 -0.70
C THR A 314 17.69 -0.79 -1.79
N GLY A 315 17.35 -0.54 -3.06
CA GLY A 315 18.17 -0.99 -4.18
C GLY A 315 18.17 -2.50 -4.40
N LEU A 316 17.19 -3.21 -3.84
CA LEU A 316 17.08 -4.67 -3.93
C LEU A 316 16.83 -5.13 -5.37
N ALA A 317 17.60 -6.12 -5.83
CA ALA A 317 17.39 -6.74 -7.13
C ALA A 317 16.15 -7.64 -7.11
N LEU A 318 15.41 -7.66 -8.22
CA LEU A 318 14.33 -8.65 -8.38
C LEU A 318 14.93 -10.07 -8.36
N PRO A 319 14.28 -11.03 -7.68
CA PRO A 319 14.68 -12.45 -7.75
C PRO A 319 14.87 -12.88 -9.20
N GLN A 320 15.95 -13.63 -9.49
CA GLN A 320 16.32 -14.01 -10.87
C GLN A 320 15.19 -14.69 -11.65
N GLN A 321 14.29 -15.39 -10.98
CA GLN A 321 13.10 -16.00 -11.61
C GLN A 321 12.07 -14.97 -12.12
N GLN A 322 11.94 -13.83 -11.44
CA GLN A 322 11.07 -12.74 -11.91
C GLN A 322 11.73 -11.97 -13.06
N GLN A 323 13.03 -11.74 -13.01
CA GLN A 323 13.78 -11.13 -14.13
C GLN A 323 13.67 -11.97 -15.40
N GLN A 324 13.79 -13.30 -15.31
CA GLN A 324 13.62 -14.19 -16.47
C GLN A 324 12.20 -14.14 -17.03
N ARG A 325 11.17 -14.08 -16.18
CA ARG A 325 9.75 -13.95 -16.62
C ARG A 325 9.47 -12.61 -17.29
N LEU A 326 10.06 -11.52 -16.80
CA LEU A 326 9.94 -10.18 -17.40
C LEU A 326 10.66 -10.13 -18.74
N ASN A 327 11.86 -10.68 -18.84
CA ASN A 327 12.62 -10.75 -20.10
C ASN A 327 11.88 -11.60 -21.15
N VAL A 328 11.29 -12.73 -20.78
CA VAL A 328 10.48 -13.56 -21.70
C VAL A 328 9.24 -12.81 -22.16
N ARG A 329 8.55 -12.08 -21.30
CA ARG A 329 7.38 -11.26 -21.69
C ARG A 329 7.74 -10.10 -22.60
N GLN A 330 8.85 -9.39 -22.34
CA GLN A 330 9.33 -8.32 -23.21
C GLN A 330 9.74 -8.85 -24.60
N VAL A 331 10.41 -9.98 -24.67
CA VAL A 331 10.76 -10.63 -25.93
C VAL A 331 9.51 -11.06 -26.71
N GLN A 332 8.49 -11.59 -26.03
CA GLN A 332 7.21 -11.95 -26.67
C GLN A 332 6.42 -10.72 -27.12
N ALA A 333 6.39 -9.64 -26.32
CA ALA A 333 5.71 -8.39 -26.69
C ALA A 333 6.39 -7.74 -27.91
N ASN A 334 7.73 -7.70 -27.94
CA ASN A 334 8.50 -7.18 -29.08
C ASN A 334 8.33 -8.05 -30.33
N ALA A 335 8.28 -9.37 -30.20
CA ALA A 335 8.02 -10.28 -31.30
C ALA A 335 6.61 -10.06 -31.88
N ASN A 336 5.59 -9.90 -31.05
CA ASN A 336 4.22 -9.62 -31.48
C ASN A 336 4.09 -8.25 -32.16
N ALA A 337 4.79 -7.22 -31.65
CA ALA A 337 4.83 -5.89 -32.27
C ALA A 337 5.49 -5.93 -33.68
N GLN A 338 6.57 -6.69 -33.82
CA GLN A 338 7.22 -6.89 -35.15
C GLN A 338 6.35 -7.68 -36.14
N TYR A 339 5.62 -8.68 -35.66
CA TYR A 339 4.65 -9.42 -36.48
C TYR A 339 3.48 -8.54 -36.93
N GLY A 340 2.99 -7.66 -36.06
CA GLY A 340 1.96 -6.67 -36.35
C GLY A 340 2.40 -5.68 -37.44
N GLN A 341 3.63 -5.16 -37.35
CA GLN A 341 4.19 -4.23 -38.33
C GLN A 341 4.44 -4.89 -39.68
N ARG A 342 4.93 -6.13 -39.73
CA ARG A 342 5.13 -6.86 -41.01
C ARG A 342 3.79 -7.14 -41.70
N ARG A 343 2.70 -7.37 -40.99
CA ARG A 343 1.37 -7.58 -41.55
C ARG A 343 0.74 -6.29 -42.08
N ALA A 344 1.02 -5.14 -41.46
CA ALA A 344 0.58 -3.83 -41.94
C ALA A 344 1.30 -3.38 -43.21
N VAL A 345 2.57 -3.74 -43.37
CA VAL A 345 3.35 -3.39 -44.58
C VAL A 345 2.99 -4.27 -45.79
N GLN A 346 2.57 -5.52 -45.59
CA GLN A 346 2.10 -6.40 -46.68
C GLN A 346 0.65 -6.14 -47.11
N GLY A 347 -0.16 -5.46 -46.31
CA GLY A 347 -1.54 -5.06 -46.64
C GLY A 347 -1.66 -3.75 -47.41
N GLY A 348 -0.56 -3.00 -47.57
CA GLY A 348 -0.57 -1.65 -48.16
C GLY A 348 -0.22 -1.53 -49.66
N SER A 349 -0.01 -2.64 -50.40
CA SER A 349 0.47 -2.58 -51.79
C SER A 349 -0.50 -3.22 -52.78
N MET A 350 -1.80 -2.95 -52.70
CA MET A 350 -2.73 -3.26 -53.79
C MET A 350 -3.85 -2.21 -53.89
N ALA A 351 -3.50 -0.98 -54.15
CA ALA A 351 -4.44 -0.01 -54.66
C ALA A 351 -3.69 1.15 -55.33
N ALA A 352 -3.40 1.03 -56.63
CA ALA A 352 -3.37 2.12 -57.58
C ALA A 352 -2.75 1.67 -58.92
N VAL A 353 -3.54 1.10 -59.85
CA VAL A 353 -3.44 1.39 -61.27
C VAL A 353 -4.84 1.26 -61.86
N VAL A 354 -5.51 2.40 -62.01
CA VAL A 354 -6.67 2.56 -62.88
C VAL A 354 -6.22 3.34 -64.09
N GLY A 355 -6.40 2.77 -65.23
CA GLY A 355 -6.20 3.48 -66.50
C GLY A 355 -6.42 2.59 -67.73
N GLY A 356 -7.58 2.70 -68.38
CA GLY A 356 -7.71 2.38 -69.83
C GLY A 356 -8.59 1.19 -70.21
N THR A 357 -9.81 1.45 -70.58
CA THR A 357 -10.79 0.67 -71.38
C THR A 357 -10.31 0.27 -72.76
N PRO A 358 -10.98 -0.60 -73.64
CA PRO A 358 -12.29 -1.24 -73.50
C PRO A 358 -12.41 -2.70 -73.98
N GLY A 359 -13.45 -3.39 -73.53
CA GLY A 359 -14.32 -4.30 -74.29
C GLY A 359 -13.74 -5.63 -74.80
N TYR A 360 -14.20 -6.73 -74.16
CA TYR A 360 -14.68 -7.94 -74.84
C TYR A 360 -15.38 -8.85 -73.81
N ALA A 361 -16.51 -9.44 -74.27
CA ALA A 361 -17.38 -10.29 -73.43
C ALA A 361 -16.70 -11.60 -73.02
N ALA A 362 -16.90 -12.01 -71.79
CA ALA A 362 -16.48 -13.30 -71.26
C ALA A 362 -17.62 -14.36 -71.34
N PRO A 363 -17.32 -15.61 -71.69
CA PRO A 363 -18.32 -16.70 -71.56
C PRO A 363 -18.28 -17.27 -70.12
N ALA A 364 -19.46 -17.79 -69.70
CA ALA A 364 -19.71 -18.39 -68.42
C ALA A 364 -18.86 -19.65 -68.17
N PRO A 365 -18.41 -19.91 -66.96
CA PRO A 365 -17.78 -21.17 -66.58
C PRO A 365 -18.79 -22.25 -66.27
N ALA A 366 -18.52 -23.43 -66.78
CA ALA A 366 -19.26 -24.68 -66.60
C ALA A 366 -19.19 -25.23 -65.17
N ALA A 367 -20.27 -25.92 -64.79
CA ALA A 367 -20.43 -26.68 -63.57
C ALA A 367 -19.43 -27.85 -63.47
N GLY A 368 -18.73 -27.97 -62.33
CA GLY A 368 -17.95 -29.15 -61.95
C GLY A 368 -18.53 -29.83 -60.72
N PRO A 369 -18.28 -31.13 -60.48
CA PRO A 369 -19.20 -32.00 -59.76
C PRO A 369 -19.02 -31.98 -58.22
N SER A 370 -20.17 -32.29 -57.59
CA SER A 370 -20.39 -32.57 -56.17
C SER A 370 -19.51 -33.69 -55.61
N GLY A 371 -19.15 -33.53 -54.34
CA GLY A 371 -18.78 -34.67 -53.49
C GLY A 371 -17.92 -34.29 -52.31
N TYR A 372 -18.52 -34.23 -51.16
CA TYR A 372 -18.22 -34.85 -49.89
C TYR A 372 -19.00 -34.17 -48.78
N ALA A 373 -19.99 -34.89 -48.29
CA ALA A 373 -20.80 -34.55 -47.12
C ALA A 373 -19.97 -34.66 -45.84
N ARG A 374 -20.08 -33.66 -44.99
CA ARG A 374 -19.56 -33.64 -43.62
C ARG A 374 -20.67 -34.13 -42.68
N PRO A 375 -20.41 -35.05 -41.72
CA PRO A 375 -21.46 -35.53 -40.83
C PRO A 375 -21.83 -34.46 -39.81
N ALA A 376 -23.13 -34.36 -39.53
CA ALA A 376 -23.73 -33.50 -38.51
C ALA A 376 -23.47 -34.05 -37.10
N ALA A 377 -23.11 -33.14 -36.16
CA ALA A 377 -23.05 -33.46 -34.75
C ALA A 377 -24.47 -33.56 -34.13
N PRO A 378 -24.68 -34.42 -33.11
CA PRO A 378 -25.99 -34.61 -32.55
C PRO A 378 -26.41 -33.47 -31.61
N ALA A 379 -27.67 -33.05 -31.72
CA ALA A 379 -28.33 -32.11 -30.87
C ALA A 379 -28.57 -32.71 -29.47
N GLN A 380 -28.06 -32.05 -28.42
CA GLN A 380 -28.45 -32.34 -27.04
C GLN A 380 -29.68 -31.51 -26.67
N SER A 381 -30.76 -32.21 -26.37
CA SER A 381 -32.00 -31.68 -25.83
C SER A 381 -31.86 -31.44 -24.32
N GLY A 382 -31.82 -30.17 -23.88
CA GLY A 382 -31.99 -29.79 -22.48
C GLY A 382 -33.46 -29.42 -22.17
N PRO A 383 -33.94 -29.60 -20.95
CA PRO A 383 -35.36 -29.43 -20.64
C PRO A 383 -35.74 -27.94 -20.56
N ARG A 384 -36.87 -27.62 -21.21
CA ARG A 384 -37.55 -26.32 -21.12
C ARG A 384 -38.22 -26.17 -19.75
N TYR A 385 -37.85 -25.17 -18.99
CA TYR A 385 -38.67 -24.71 -17.87
C TYR A 385 -39.69 -23.70 -18.38
N THR A 386 -40.95 -24.02 -18.21
CA THR A 386 -42.10 -23.13 -18.39
C THR A 386 -42.27 -22.26 -17.18
N GLN A 387 -42.28 -20.92 -17.40
CA GLN A 387 -42.68 -19.95 -16.40
C GLN A 387 -44.19 -19.98 -16.18
N PRO A 388 -44.68 -19.92 -14.93
CA PRO A 388 -46.08 -19.66 -14.67
C PRO A 388 -46.39 -18.15 -14.72
N VAL A 389 -47.42 -17.79 -15.44
CA VAL A 389 -48.04 -16.46 -15.50
C VAL A 389 -48.72 -16.21 -14.16
N GLY A 390 -48.29 -15.22 -13.41
CA GLY A 390 -48.91 -14.79 -12.15
C GLY A 390 -49.76 -13.54 -12.33
N ALA A 391 -50.95 -13.59 -11.74
CA ALA A 391 -51.98 -12.57 -11.69
C ALA A 391 -51.59 -11.31 -10.92
N PRO A 392 -52.35 -10.20 -11.11
CA PRO A 392 -51.97 -8.88 -10.55
C PRO A 392 -52.37 -8.76 -9.07
N TYR A 393 -51.46 -8.19 -8.27
CA TYR A 393 -51.72 -7.84 -6.88
C TYR A 393 -52.21 -6.39 -6.78
N GLU A 394 -53.41 -6.24 -6.22
CA GLU A 394 -54.04 -5.00 -5.82
C GLU A 394 -53.35 -4.40 -4.60
N SER A 395 -53.13 -3.07 -4.61
CA SER A 395 -52.72 -2.27 -3.46
C SER A 395 -53.89 -1.97 -2.55
N PRO A 396 -53.76 -2.05 -1.22
CA PRO A 396 -54.70 -1.38 -0.32
C PRO A 396 -54.14 -0.02 0.13
N ALA A 397 -55.05 0.96 0.04
CA ALA A 397 -54.87 2.32 0.50
C ALA A 397 -55.01 2.45 2.03
N GLY A 398 -54.28 3.44 2.59
CA GLY A 398 -54.73 4.28 3.66
C GLY A 398 -54.53 3.80 5.09
N GLY A 399 -53.69 4.48 5.85
CA GLY A 399 -53.61 4.35 7.31
C GLY A 399 -52.66 5.39 7.90
N ASN A 400 -53.19 6.54 8.18
CA ASN A 400 -52.65 7.63 9.02
C ASN A 400 -52.41 7.11 10.45
N MET A 401 -51.21 7.31 11.05
CA MET A 401 -51.08 7.41 12.50
C MET A 401 -49.80 8.19 12.87
N GLN A 402 -50.06 9.40 13.29
CA GLN A 402 -49.60 10.11 14.50
C GLN A 402 -48.15 10.03 14.97
N GLN A 403 -47.55 11.23 14.93
CA GLN A 403 -46.44 11.71 15.79
C GLN A 403 -46.68 11.36 17.26
N GLN A 404 -45.66 10.83 17.92
CA GLN A 404 -45.49 11.01 19.37
C GLN A 404 -44.07 11.53 19.65
N GLN A 405 -44.04 12.80 20.05
CA GLN A 405 -42.99 13.45 20.81
C GLN A 405 -42.85 12.75 22.18
N TYR A 406 -41.60 12.52 22.62
CA TYR A 406 -41.26 12.47 24.03
C TYR A 406 -40.04 13.35 24.32
N ASP A 407 -40.32 14.56 24.77
CA ASP A 407 -39.49 15.29 25.71
C ASP A 407 -39.48 14.57 27.04
N ASN A 408 -38.33 14.42 27.67
CA ASN A 408 -38.26 14.65 29.13
C ASN A 408 -36.83 14.96 29.62
N ALA A 409 -36.80 16.02 30.35
CA ALA A 409 -35.67 16.68 30.96
C ALA A 409 -35.21 16.03 32.29
N ALA A 410 -33.95 16.27 32.59
CA ALA A 410 -33.31 16.58 33.87
C ALA A 410 -33.79 15.89 35.17
N SER A 411 -32.83 15.29 35.90
CA SER A 411 -32.40 15.79 37.24
C SER A 411 -31.44 14.81 37.95
N VAL A 412 -30.27 15.31 38.32
CA VAL A 412 -29.66 15.42 39.65
C VAL A 412 -29.65 14.17 40.53
N GLY A 413 -28.43 13.78 40.96
CA GLY A 413 -28.29 12.91 42.15
C GLY A 413 -26.86 12.41 42.39
N SER A 414 -26.06 13.20 43.08
CA SER A 414 -24.81 12.82 43.73
C SER A 414 -25.03 11.73 44.79
N SER A 415 -24.14 10.74 44.89
CA SER A 415 -23.78 10.11 46.14
C SER A 415 -22.44 9.39 46.09
N ARG A 416 -21.47 9.95 46.78
CA ARG A 416 -20.24 9.30 47.25
C ARG A 416 -20.59 8.15 48.20
N LYS A 417 -19.95 6.99 48.04
CA LYS A 417 -19.65 6.07 49.15
C LYS A 417 -18.28 5.44 48.97
N THR A 418 -17.40 5.86 49.84
CA THR A 418 -16.17 5.23 50.27
C THR A 418 -16.49 3.95 51.03
N VAL A 419 -15.82 2.82 50.72
CA VAL A 419 -15.63 1.73 51.70
C VAL A 419 -14.22 1.16 51.53
N GLN A 420 -13.57 1.10 52.69
CA GLN A 420 -12.23 0.62 52.99
C GLN A 420 -12.05 -0.88 52.78
N GLY A 421 -10.79 -1.21 52.63
CA GLY A 421 -10.02 -2.40 52.51
C GLY A 421 -10.42 -3.67 53.24
N ARG A 422 -9.89 -4.75 52.72
CA ARG A 422 -9.45 -5.92 53.51
C ARG A 422 -8.39 -6.74 52.77
N ALA A 423 -7.34 -7.08 53.50
CA ALA A 423 -6.18 -7.83 53.09
C ALA A 423 -6.46 -9.34 52.95
N ALA A 424 -5.65 -9.97 52.15
CA ALA A 424 -5.19 -11.32 51.86
C ALA A 424 -5.79 -12.53 52.58
N PRO A 425 -5.66 -13.76 52.05
CA PRO A 425 -4.43 -14.52 52.25
C PRO A 425 -3.93 -15.33 51.02
N ALA A 426 -2.62 -15.65 51.08
CA ALA A 426 -1.89 -16.50 50.19
C ALA A 426 -2.36 -17.97 50.24
N SER A 427 -2.35 -18.69 49.14
CA SER A 427 -2.19 -20.15 49.10
C SER A 427 -1.42 -20.62 47.89
N ASN A 428 -0.42 -21.43 48.18
CA ASN A 428 0.44 -22.24 47.34
C ASN A 428 -0.28 -23.10 46.30
N GLY A 429 0.41 -23.36 45.15
CA GLY A 429 0.15 -24.60 44.48
C GLY A 429 0.53 -24.66 42.99
N GLN A 430 1.73 -25.04 42.73
CA GLN A 430 2.25 -25.92 41.66
C GLN A 430 2.19 -25.57 40.17
N PRO A 431 3.23 -25.99 39.41
CA PRO A 431 3.50 -25.61 38.05
C PRO A 431 2.95 -26.63 37.08
N GLY A 432 2.55 -26.17 35.91
CA GLY A 432 2.23 -27.02 34.78
C GLY A 432 1.28 -26.35 33.83
N ASP A 433 1.82 -25.56 32.92
CA ASP A 433 1.43 -25.63 31.52
C ASP A 433 2.44 -24.79 30.72
N THR A 434 3.36 -25.47 30.06
CA THR A 434 4.16 -24.91 28.99
C THR A 434 3.28 -24.83 27.77
N SER A 435 2.46 -23.77 27.68
CA SER A 435 1.93 -23.38 26.40
C SER A 435 3.08 -22.79 25.61
N GLU A 436 3.43 -23.46 24.53
CA GLU A 436 4.31 -22.95 23.48
C GLU A 436 3.82 -21.55 23.10
N TYR A 437 4.51 -20.52 23.58
CA TYR A 437 4.35 -19.17 23.07
C TYR A 437 4.89 -19.19 21.64
N LEU A 438 3.98 -19.25 20.68
CA LEU A 438 4.27 -18.91 19.30
C LEU A 438 5.00 -17.56 19.31
N ASP A 439 6.16 -17.50 18.64
CA ASP A 439 6.94 -16.30 18.41
C ASP A 439 6.12 -15.29 17.56
N ILE A 440 5.24 -14.56 18.23
CA ILE A 440 4.47 -13.47 17.62
C ILE A 440 5.34 -12.23 17.75
N PRO A 441 5.66 -11.53 16.65
CA PRO A 441 6.38 -10.27 16.70
C PRO A 441 5.77 -9.29 17.70
N ALA A 442 6.60 -8.57 18.46
CA ALA A 442 6.17 -7.76 19.60
C ALA A 442 5.11 -6.71 19.24
N PHE A 443 5.12 -6.20 18.00
CA PHE A 443 4.11 -5.26 17.51
C PHE A 443 2.70 -5.89 17.40
N LEU A 444 2.59 -7.22 17.32
CA LEU A 444 1.32 -7.94 17.31
C LEU A 444 0.85 -8.39 18.71
N ARG A 445 1.75 -8.37 19.73
CA ARG A 445 1.40 -8.79 21.09
C ARG A 445 0.48 -7.81 21.81
N ARG A 446 0.48 -6.51 21.45
CA ARG A 446 -0.38 -5.47 22.08
C ARG A 446 -1.86 -5.57 21.71
N GLN A 447 -2.24 -6.43 20.79
CA GLN A 447 -3.63 -6.58 20.34
C GLN A 447 -4.35 -7.81 20.93
N ALA A 448 -3.67 -8.62 21.76
CA ALA A 448 -4.22 -9.85 22.32
C ALA A 448 -4.57 -9.75 23.84
N ASP A 449 -4.39 -8.57 24.48
CA ASP A 449 -4.78 -8.30 25.87
C ASP A 449 -6.03 -7.39 25.93
#